data_40fc480d577c86a73ee86be9b5e0dce6
#
_entry.id   40fc480d577c86a73ee86be9b5e0dce6
#
_cell.length_a   1.000
_cell.length_b   1.000
_cell.length_c   1.000
_cell.angle_alpha   90.00
_cell.angle_beta   90.00
_cell.angle_gamma   90.00
#
_symmetry.space_group_name_H-M   'P 1'
#
loop_
_entity.id
_entity.type
_entity.pdbx_description
1 polymer ?
#
loop_
_entity_poly.entity_id
_entity_poly.type
_entity_poly.pdbx_seq_one_letter_code
_entity_poly.pdbx_strand_id
1 'polypeptide(L)'
;TYIRSAYFNKEKIFLDLYWHHLFEKSNWRDRVRRMRYFGCAIEVIQNSRFKPNQTKNPNNPKETLYRFYGTDANNEVFCVQIKENLKKKQKFLISVFPVDGPIFY
;
A
#
# COMPACT_ATOMS: atom_id res chain seq x y z
N THR A 1 2.44 11.77 9.94
CA THR A 1 1.05 11.30 9.85
C THR A 1 1.01 9.79 9.72
N TYR A 2 0.11 9.15 10.44
CA TYR A 2 -0.03 7.70 10.39
C TYR A 2 -1.49 7.29 10.55
N ILE A 3 -1.79 6.05 10.15
CA ILE A 3 -3.04 5.36 10.45
C ILE A 3 -2.71 4.01 11.08
N ARG A 4 -3.70 3.36 11.67
CA ARG A 4 -3.49 2.08 12.32
C ARG A 4 -4.07 0.94 11.48
N SER A 5 -3.31 -0.15 11.40
CA SER A 5 -3.65 -1.31 10.58
C SER A 5 -4.37 -2.37 11.40
N ALA A 6 -5.51 -2.84 10.92
CA ALA A 6 -6.22 -3.96 11.53
C ALA A 6 -5.42 -5.26 11.42
N TYR A 7 -4.83 -5.51 10.24
CA TYR A 7 -4.05 -6.73 10.03
C TYR A 7 -2.82 -6.79 10.94
N PHE A 8 -2.12 -5.67 11.09
CA PHE A 8 -0.91 -5.58 11.91
C PHE A 8 -1.20 -5.24 13.37
N ASN A 9 -2.36 -5.61 13.85
CA ASN A 9 -2.72 -5.49 15.26
C ASN A 9 -2.62 -4.06 15.80
N LYS A 10 -3.17 -3.12 15.05
CA LYS A 10 -3.22 -1.69 15.35
C LYS A 10 -1.86 -0.99 15.34
N GLU A 11 -0.85 -1.59 14.69
CA GLU A 11 0.41 -0.90 14.47
C GLU A 11 0.22 0.33 13.58
N LYS A 12 1.10 1.30 13.76
CA LYS A 12 1.11 2.51 12.96
C LYS A 12 1.66 2.24 11.57
N ILE A 13 0.95 2.75 10.55
CA ILE A 13 1.41 2.75 9.17
C ILE A 13 1.62 4.21 8.80
N PHE A 14 2.86 4.60 8.54
CA PHE A 14 3.21 5.98 8.23
C PHE A 14 2.91 6.29 6.77
N LEU A 15 2.36 7.48 6.52
CA LEU A 15 1.85 7.88 5.20
C LEU A 15 2.77 8.83 4.44
N ASP A 16 3.75 9.42 5.11
CA ASP A 16 4.56 10.48 4.52
C ASP A 16 5.37 10.02 3.32
N LEU A 17 5.86 8.78 3.38
CA LEU A 17 6.64 8.20 2.28
C LEU A 17 5.81 8.01 1.03
N TYR A 18 4.52 7.68 1.18
CA TYR A 18 3.58 7.57 0.07
C TYR A 18 3.48 8.88 -0.71
N TRP A 19 3.30 9.99 0.00
CA TRP A 19 3.20 11.30 -0.64
C TRP A 19 4.48 11.65 -1.38
N HIS A 20 5.63 11.39 -0.76
CA HIS A 20 6.92 11.62 -1.39
C HIS A 20 7.07 10.82 -2.68
N HIS A 21 6.77 9.52 -2.65
CA HIS A 21 6.82 8.66 -3.83
C HIS A 21 5.85 9.10 -4.91
N LEU A 22 4.66 9.52 -4.52
CA LEU A 22 3.65 9.97 -5.46
C LEU A 22 4.15 11.17 -6.28
N PHE A 23 4.79 12.13 -5.60
CA PHE A 23 5.30 13.32 -6.27
C PHE A 23 6.57 13.09 -7.08
N GLU A 24 7.28 12.00 -6.83
CA GLU A 24 8.41 11.58 -7.67
C GLU A 24 7.95 11.00 -9.01
N LYS A 25 6.72 10.53 -9.11
CA LYS A 25 6.19 10.03 -10.37
C LYS A 25 6.05 11.19 -11.35
N SER A 26 6.60 11.02 -12.54
CA SER A 26 6.72 12.10 -13.52
C SER A 26 5.41 12.52 -14.18
N ASN A 27 4.39 11.69 -14.13
CA ASN A 27 3.17 11.87 -14.90
C ASN A 27 2.01 12.36 -14.01
N TRP A 28 1.47 13.54 -14.36
CA TRP A 28 0.33 14.10 -13.66
C TRP A 28 -0.89 13.18 -13.67
N ARG A 29 -1.18 12.55 -14.83
CA ARG A 29 -2.31 11.64 -14.95
C ARG A 29 -2.16 10.42 -14.05
N ASP A 30 -0.95 9.91 -13.94
CA ASP A 30 -0.66 8.76 -13.09
C ASP A 30 -0.85 9.13 -11.61
N ARG A 31 -0.43 10.34 -11.21
CA ARG A 31 -0.66 10.81 -9.84
C ARG A 31 -2.15 10.92 -9.52
N VAL A 32 -2.93 11.53 -10.42
CA VAL A 32 -4.38 11.67 -10.23
C VAL A 32 -5.04 10.30 -10.15
N ARG A 33 -4.66 9.37 -11.03
CA ARG A 33 -5.19 8.01 -11.03
C ARG A 33 -4.90 7.30 -9.70
N ARG A 34 -3.69 7.42 -9.18
CA ARG A 34 -3.32 6.80 -7.90
C ARG A 34 -4.01 7.45 -6.71
N MET A 35 -4.19 8.76 -6.73
CA MET A 35 -4.90 9.49 -5.68
C MET A 35 -6.37 9.08 -5.57
N ARG A 36 -6.99 8.65 -6.67
CA ARG A 36 -8.36 8.15 -6.64
C ARG A 36 -8.53 6.98 -5.69
N TYR A 37 -7.51 6.16 -5.53
CA TYR A 37 -7.57 4.98 -4.69
C TYR A 37 -7.11 5.23 -3.25
N PHE A 38 -6.64 6.43 -2.94
CA PHE A 38 -6.07 6.71 -1.63
C PHE A 38 -7.07 6.48 -0.49
N GLY A 39 -8.30 7.00 -0.64
CA GLY A 39 -9.35 6.78 0.37
C GLY A 39 -9.67 5.31 0.57
N CYS A 40 -9.75 4.57 -0.53
CA CYS A 40 -10.00 3.12 -0.48
C CYS A 40 -8.83 2.39 0.18
N ALA A 41 -7.60 2.84 -0.08
CA ALA A 41 -6.41 2.26 0.53
C ALA A 41 -6.38 2.47 2.04
N ILE A 42 -6.74 3.66 2.51
CA ILE A 42 -6.87 3.95 3.94
C ILE A 42 -7.86 2.98 4.59
N GLU A 43 -9.00 2.77 3.94
CA GLU A 43 -10.02 1.86 4.44
C GLU A 43 -9.54 0.41 4.49
N VAL A 44 -8.82 -0.04 3.47
CA VAL A 44 -8.21 -1.38 3.46
C VAL A 44 -7.24 -1.54 4.62
N ILE A 45 -6.35 -0.58 4.84
CA ILE A 45 -5.36 -0.65 5.92
C ILE A 45 -6.06 -0.68 7.27
N GLN A 46 -7.06 0.17 7.49
CA GLN A 46 -7.73 0.29 8.78
C GLN A 46 -8.62 -0.90 9.12
N ASN A 47 -9.17 -1.58 8.12
CA ASN A 47 -10.24 -2.55 8.37
C ASN A 47 -9.94 -3.97 7.89
N SER A 48 -9.08 -4.16 6.89
CA SER A 48 -8.83 -5.49 6.34
C SER A 48 -7.99 -6.35 7.28
N ARG A 49 -8.43 -7.59 7.46
CA ARG A 49 -7.70 -8.61 8.20
C ARG A 49 -7.24 -9.76 7.29
N PHE A 50 -7.45 -9.62 5.99
CA PHE A 50 -6.99 -10.61 5.02
C PHE A 50 -5.48 -10.60 4.93
N LYS A 51 -4.89 -11.79 4.86
CA LYS A 51 -3.44 -11.95 4.79
C LYS A 51 -2.91 -11.38 3.46
N PRO A 52 -1.96 -10.43 3.52
CA PRO A 52 -1.36 -9.89 2.31
C PRO A 52 -0.33 -10.85 1.72
N ASN A 53 0.05 -10.60 0.47
CA ASN A 53 1.24 -11.22 -0.10
C ASN A 53 2.47 -10.57 0.53
N GLN A 54 3.37 -11.40 1.04
CA GLN A 54 4.56 -10.94 1.73
C GLN A 54 5.80 -11.41 0.98
N THR A 55 6.68 -10.47 0.64
CA THR A 55 7.96 -10.78 -0.01
C THR A 55 9.06 -9.93 0.59
N LYS A 56 10.30 -10.42 0.51
CA LYS A 56 11.45 -9.58 0.83
C LYS A 56 11.74 -8.64 -0.33
N ASN A 57 12.17 -7.43 -0.02
CA ASN A 57 12.59 -6.49 -1.06
C ASN A 57 13.89 -7.02 -1.68
N PRO A 58 13.90 -7.32 -3.00
CA PRO A 58 15.09 -7.86 -3.65
C PRO A 58 16.28 -6.89 -3.63
N ASN A 59 16.02 -5.59 -3.51
CA ASN A 59 17.06 -4.58 -3.48
C ASN A 59 17.57 -4.28 -2.07
N ASN A 60 16.83 -4.74 -1.04
CA ASN A 60 17.22 -4.51 0.35
C ASN A 60 16.65 -5.63 1.24
N PRO A 61 17.49 -6.61 1.62
CA PRO A 61 17.02 -7.76 2.42
C PRO A 61 16.54 -7.40 3.83
N LYS A 62 16.78 -6.16 4.27
CA LYS A 62 16.30 -5.67 5.57
C LYS A 62 14.88 -5.12 5.49
N GLU A 63 14.24 -5.19 4.33
CA GLU A 63 12.89 -4.70 4.12
C GLU A 63 11.97 -5.81 3.65
N THR A 64 10.76 -5.81 4.19
CA THR A 64 9.70 -6.72 3.77
C THR A 64 8.60 -5.89 3.09
N LEU A 65 8.07 -6.41 2.00
CA LEU A 65 6.97 -5.79 1.27
C LEU A 65 5.70 -6.58 1.49
N TYR A 66 4.62 -5.88 1.81
CA TYR A 66 3.28 -6.45 1.98
C TYR A 66 2.35 -5.85 0.94
N ARG A 67 1.65 -6.69 0.20
CA ARG A 67 0.68 -6.25 -0.81
C ARG A 67 -0.71 -6.70 -0.42
N PHE A 68 -1.56 -5.73 -0.14
CA PHE A 68 -2.98 -5.94 0.12
C PHE A 68 -3.75 -5.59 -1.15
N TYR A 69 -4.82 -6.31 -1.41
CA TYR A 69 -5.68 -6.07 -2.56
C TYR A 69 -7.06 -5.70 -2.09
N GLY A 70 -7.69 -4.75 -2.77
CA GLY A 70 -9.04 -4.34 -2.50
C GLY A 70 -9.77 -3.99 -3.80
N THR A 71 -11.05 -3.72 -3.68
CA THR A 71 -11.86 -3.27 -4.81
C THR A 71 -12.52 -1.95 -4.47
N ASP A 72 -12.68 -1.08 -5.46
CA ASP A 72 -13.42 0.16 -5.31
C ASP A 72 -14.92 -0.05 -5.58
N ALA A 73 -15.70 1.04 -5.56
CA ALA A 73 -17.12 1.00 -5.80
C ALA A 73 -17.51 0.48 -7.19
N ASN A 74 -16.58 0.52 -8.14
CA ASN A 74 -16.79 0.03 -9.50
C ASN A 74 -16.23 -1.38 -9.71
N ASN A 75 -15.87 -2.09 -8.63
CA ASN A 75 -15.25 -3.40 -8.64
C ASN A 75 -13.88 -3.43 -9.35
N GLU A 76 -13.24 -2.28 -9.48
CA GLU A 76 -11.87 -2.23 -9.96
C GLU A 76 -10.93 -2.63 -8.83
N VAL A 77 -9.98 -3.52 -9.15
CA VAL A 77 -9.01 -4.01 -8.17
C VAL A 77 -7.83 -3.07 -8.07
N PHE A 78 -7.41 -2.79 -6.85
CA PHE A 78 -6.21 -1.99 -6.59
C PHE A 78 -5.31 -2.70 -5.59
N CYS A 79 -4.04 -2.34 -5.60
CA CYS A 79 -3.03 -2.88 -4.70
C CYS A 79 -2.53 -1.80 -3.75
N VAL A 80 -2.43 -2.15 -2.47
CA VAL A 80 -1.88 -1.30 -1.42
C VAL A 80 -0.56 -1.93 -0.98
N GLN A 81 0.55 -1.24 -1.19
CA GLN A 81 1.86 -1.79 -0.87
C GLN A 81 2.43 -1.10 0.36
N ILE A 82 2.78 -1.91 1.36
CA ILE A 82 3.36 -1.46 2.61
C ILE A 82 4.76 -2.05 2.73
N LYS A 83 5.70 -1.22 3.15
CA LYS A 83 7.08 -1.61 3.40
C LYS A 83 7.34 -1.64 4.89
N GLU A 84 7.94 -2.71 5.36
CA GLU A 84 8.43 -2.79 6.73
C GLU A 84 9.94 -2.73 6.76
N ASN A 85 10.48 -1.80 7.55
CA ASN A 85 11.91 -1.75 7.83
C ASN A 85 12.16 -2.63 9.05
N LEU A 86 12.82 -3.77 8.86
CA LEU A 86 13.01 -4.76 9.92
C LEU A 86 13.92 -4.25 11.04
N LYS A 87 14.88 -3.39 10.72
CA LYS A 87 15.79 -2.83 11.71
C LYS A 87 15.08 -1.86 12.66
N LYS A 88 14.24 -0.97 12.08
CA LYS A 88 13.53 0.05 12.86
C LYS A 88 12.16 -0.44 13.34
N LYS A 89 11.70 -1.57 12.84
CA LYS A 89 10.37 -2.14 13.12
C LYS A 89 9.24 -1.15 12.81
N GLN A 90 9.39 -0.40 11.72
CA GLN A 90 8.40 0.57 11.26
C GLN A 90 7.81 0.16 9.92
N LYS A 91 6.54 0.49 9.73
CA LYS A 91 5.82 0.19 8.49
C LYS A 91 5.37 1.47 7.83
N PHE A 92 5.50 1.50 6.50
CA PHE A 92 5.21 2.68 5.68
C PHE A 92 4.33 2.29 4.50
N LEU A 93 3.30 3.10 4.24
CA LEU A 93 2.59 3.01 2.98
C LEU A 93 3.50 3.59 1.91
N ILE A 94 3.81 2.81 0.86
CA ILE A 94 4.71 3.29 -0.20
C ILE A 94 4.01 3.48 -1.53
N SER A 95 2.95 2.72 -1.81
CA SER A 95 2.32 2.78 -3.12
C SER A 95 0.88 2.29 -3.06
N VAL A 96 0.03 2.92 -3.85
CA VAL A 96 -1.34 2.47 -4.14
C VAL A 96 -1.49 2.56 -5.65
N PHE A 97 -1.86 1.45 -6.29
CA PHE A 97 -1.98 1.44 -7.73
C PHE A 97 -3.07 0.49 -8.20
N PRO A 98 -3.73 0.81 -9.32
CA PRO A 98 -4.70 -0.12 -9.89
C PRO A 98 -4.01 -1.35 -10.45
N VAL A 99 -4.68 -2.47 -10.36
CA VAL A 99 -4.20 -3.72 -10.95
C VAL A 99 -4.90 -3.88 -12.29
N ASP A 100 -4.13 -3.80 -13.36
CA ASP A 100 -4.65 -3.92 -14.72
C ASP A 100 -4.65 -5.38 -15.16
N GLY A 101 -5.77 -5.80 -15.77
CA GLY A 101 -5.94 -7.14 -16.26
C GLY A 101 -6.44 -8.13 -15.19
N PRO A 102 -6.69 -9.38 -15.60
CA PRO A 102 -7.21 -10.39 -14.68
C PRO A 102 -6.17 -10.78 -13.64
N ILE A 103 -6.65 -10.98 -12.40
CA ILE A 103 -5.81 -11.48 -11.32
C ILE A 103 -6.04 -12.99 -11.23
N PHE A 104 -4.96 -13.74 -11.36
CA PHE A 104 -4.99 -15.18 -11.20
C PHE A 104 -4.40 -15.52 -9.82
N TYR A 105 -5.17 -16.24 -9.06
CA TYR A 105 -4.75 -16.73 -7.74
C TYR A 105 -4.36 -18.18 -7.81
#